data_ea814a76fac57e6ea53a17c6034cd948
#
_entry.id   ea814a76fac57e6ea53a17c6034cd948
#
_cell.length_a   1.000
_cell.length_b   1.000
_cell.length_c   1.000
_cell.angle_alpha   90.00
_cell.angle_beta   90.00
_cell.angle_gamma   90.00
#
_symmetry.space_group_name_H-M   'P 1'
#
loop_
_entity.id
_entity.type
_entity.pdbx_description
1 polymer ?
#
loop_
_entity_poly.entity_id
_entity_poly.type
_entity_poly.pdbx_seq_one_letter_code
_entity_poly.pdbx_strand_id
1 'polypeptide(L)'
;DTDRSRGLGDVYKRQGCTILYGFDDYKVHSKLTLITKKGPQGYSYITQIGTGNYNEKTSELYTDYSFITADLGIGEEASNVFQNLAVQKLTETTEKMLVAPLRFKSVLLDEMDRVINAAKLGRPASMILKNNSISDRDIILKLEEASCAGVRIDMIVRGICCVRAEVPGKTENLHIRSLVGRYLEHGRIYSFYDGVTTRIYIACLLYTSPSPRDRS
;
A
#
# COMPACT_ATOMS: atom_id res chain seq x y z
N ASP A 1 -3.11 12.09 22.56
CA ASP A 1 -2.04 11.29 21.94
C ASP A 1 -0.82 12.11 21.49
N THR A 2 -0.97 13.44 21.29
CA THR A 2 0.12 14.33 20.83
C THR A 2 1.22 14.50 21.90
N ASP A 3 0.89 14.49 23.19
CA ASP A 3 1.87 14.66 24.28
C ASP A 3 2.79 13.44 24.48
N ARG A 4 2.29 12.22 24.27
CA ARG A 4 3.11 11.00 24.36
C ARG A 4 4.10 10.90 23.22
N SER A 5 3.72 11.31 22.00
CA SER A 5 4.62 11.29 20.84
C SER A 5 5.71 12.36 20.94
N ARG A 6 5.41 13.53 21.54
CA ARG A 6 6.40 14.57 21.82
C ARG A 6 7.41 14.12 22.87
N GLY A 7 6.97 13.51 23.97
CA GLY A 7 7.85 12.99 25.00
C GLY A 7 8.80 11.89 24.51
N LEU A 8 8.32 10.99 23.65
CA LEU A 8 9.15 9.96 23.01
C LEU A 8 10.16 10.58 22.03
N GLY A 9 9.74 11.60 21.28
CA GLY A 9 10.60 12.35 20.39
C GLY A 9 11.77 13.01 21.13
N ASP A 10 11.56 13.56 22.31
CA ASP A 10 12.61 14.17 23.12
C ASP A 10 13.62 13.15 23.66
N VAL A 11 13.18 11.93 23.98
CA VAL A 11 14.09 10.83 24.36
C VAL A 11 15.00 10.45 23.20
N TYR A 12 14.47 10.29 22.00
CA TYR A 12 15.29 9.96 20.81
C TYR A 12 16.25 11.09 20.43
N LYS A 13 15.84 12.34 20.52
CA LYS A 13 16.73 13.50 20.30
C LYS A 13 17.95 13.50 21.23
N ARG A 14 17.73 13.16 22.51
CA ARG A 14 18.83 13.05 23.49
C ARG A 14 19.82 11.92 23.16
N GLN A 15 19.37 10.93 22.37
CA GLN A 15 20.19 9.82 21.88
C GLN A 15 20.84 10.12 20.51
N GLY A 16 20.80 11.36 20.03
CA GLY A 16 21.40 11.78 18.76
C GLY A 16 20.56 11.52 17.52
N CYS A 17 19.26 11.16 17.68
CA CYS A 17 18.36 10.98 16.54
C CYS A 17 17.80 12.32 16.05
N THR A 18 17.72 12.48 14.72
CA THR A 18 16.94 13.54 14.10
C THR A 18 15.49 13.08 13.92
N ILE A 19 14.54 13.89 14.41
CA ILE A 19 13.12 13.57 14.33
C ILE A 19 12.44 14.56 13.41
N LEU A 20 11.71 14.03 12.42
CA LEU A 20 10.89 14.76 11.49
C LEU A 20 9.42 14.38 11.72
N TYR A 21 8.53 15.35 11.78
CA TYR A 21 7.12 15.13 12.10
C TYR A 21 6.22 14.91 10.88
N GLY A 22 6.80 14.77 9.70
CA GLY A 22 6.09 14.52 8.45
C GLY A 22 5.53 15.78 7.81
N PHE A 23 4.39 15.66 7.16
CA PHE A 23 3.70 16.74 6.46
C PHE A 23 2.61 17.37 7.34
N ASP A 24 2.33 18.66 7.11
CA ASP A 24 1.21 19.34 7.77
C ASP A 24 -0.15 18.87 7.25
N ASP A 25 -0.23 18.60 5.92
CA ASP A 25 -1.49 18.26 5.24
C ASP A 25 -1.69 16.76 5.00
N TYR A 26 -0.67 15.92 5.22
CA TYR A 26 -0.71 14.48 4.92
C TYR A 26 -0.27 13.65 6.12
N LYS A 27 -1.04 12.59 6.40
CA LYS A 27 -0.65 11.60 7.40
C LYS A 27 0.39 10.65 6.82
N VAL A 28 1.57 10.61 7.43
CA VAL A 28 2.59 9.60 7.12
C VAL A 28 2.22 8.27 7.80
N HIS A 29 1.89 7.26 7.00
CA HIS A 29 1.50 5.93 7.49
C HIS A 29 2.44 4.82 7.00
N SER A 30 3.52 5.15 6.32
CA SER A 30 4.52 4.19 5.84
C SER A 30 5.28 3.54 7.01
N LYS A 31 5.66 2.28 6.82
CA LYS A 31 6.56 1.53 7.70
C LYS A 31 7.77 1.14 6.86
N LEU A 32 8.74 2.01 6.86
CA LEU A 32 9.94 1.93 6.05
C LEU A 32 11.16 2.13 6.95
N THR A 33 12.09 1.19 6.90
CA THR A 33 13.39 1.30 7.54
C THR A 33 14.46 1.18 6.48
N LEU A 34 15.45 2.08 6.51
CA LEU A 34 16.58 2.09 5.59
C LEU A 34 17.88 2.14 6.36
N ILE A 35 18.74 1.17 6.12
CA ILE A 35 20.13 1.18 6.57
C ILE A 35 20.99 1.48 5.35
N THR A 36 21.74 2.59 5.40
CA THR A 36 22.65 3.00 4.36
C THR A 36 24.09 2.81 4.84
N LYS A 37 24.90 2.11 4.06
CA LYS A 37 26.33 1.92 4.33
C LYS A 37 27.14 2.48 3.18
N LYS A 38 28.08 3.38 3.48
CA LYS A 38 29.06 3.90 2.53
C LYS A 38 30.24 2.95 2.44
N GLY A 39 30.57 2.49 1.25
CA GLY A 39 31.72 1.63 0.98
C GLY A 39 32.63 2.25 -0.10
N PRO A 40 33.77 1.58 -0.44
CA PRO A 40 34.70 2.07 -1.47
C PRO A 40 34.08 2.20 -2.87
N GLN A 41 33.03 1.43 -3.16
CA GLN A 41 32.35 1.39 -4.47
C GLN A 41 31.01 2.16 -4.48
N GLY A 42 30.73 2.96 -3.44
CA GLY A 42 29.48 3.71 -3.32
C GLY A 42 28.64 3.29 -2.12
N TYR A 43 27.33 3.46 -2.23
CA TYR A 43 26.38 3.12 -1.17
C TYR A 43 25.77 1.72 -1.37
N SER A 44 25.57 1.03 -0.27
CA SER A 44 24.74 -0.18 -0.20
C SER A 44 23.61 0.04 0.78
N TYR A 45 22.50 -0.67 0.56
CA TYR A 45 21.27 -0.47 1.31
C TYR A 45 20.75 -1.78 1.87
N ILE A 46 20.11 -1.72 3.03
CA ILE A 46 19.17 -2.74 3.51
C ILE A 46 17.87 -2.00 3.77
N THR A 47 16.84 -2.35 3.03
CA THR A 47 15.52 -1.73 3.11
C THR A 47 14.52 -2.72 3.69
N GLN A 48 13.78 -2.30 4.72
CA GLN A 48 12.63 -3.04 5.23
C GLN A 48 11.37 -2.24 4.93
N ILE A 49 10.37 -2.90 4.33
CA ILE A 49 9.05 -2.37 4.04
C ILE A 49 8.04 -3.23 4.77
N GLY A 50 7.26 -2.63 5.67
CA GLY A 50 6.29 -3.35 6.50
C GLY A 50 4.87 -2.87 6.29
N THR A 51 3.90 -3.77 6.51
CA THR A 51 2.48 -3.40 6.60
C THR A 51 2.09 -3.03 8.03
N GLY A 52 2.83 -3.54 9.02
CA GLY A 52 2.57 -3.37 10.45
C GLY A 52 3.23 -2.16 11.08
N ASN A 53 2.56 -1.57 12.06
CA ASN A 53 3.13 -0.48 12.85
C ASN A 53 4.31 -0.96 13.70
N TYR A 54 5.35 -0.13 13.85
CA TYR A 54 6.44 -0.35 14.81
C TYR A 54 5.94 -0.08 16.25
N ASN A 55 5.00 -0.90 16.71
CA ASN A 55 4.39 -0.78 18.02
C ASN A 55 4.11 -2.17 18.60
N GLU A 56 4.63 -2.45 19.77
CA GLU A 56 4.56 -3.74 20.44
C GLU A 56 3.12 -4.24 20.60
N LYS A 57 2.22 -3.40 21.12
CA LYS A 57 0.82 -3.77 21.36
C LYS A 57 0.05 -4.12 20.09
N THR A 58 0.31 -3.40 18.98
CA THR A 58 -0.35 -3.71 17.71
C THR A 58 0.23 -4.95 17.04
N SER A 59 1.53 -5.23 17.23
CA SER A 59 2.17 -6.43 16.67
C SER A 59 1.65 -7.73 17.28
N GLU A 60 1.18 -7.70 18.52
CA GLU A 60 0.56 -8.85 19.17
C GLU A 60 -0.83 -9.18 18.64
N LEU A 61 -1.52 -8.21 18.05
CA LEU A 61 -2.93 -8.32 17.65
C LEU A 61 -3.14 -8.36 16.13
N TYR A 62 -2.14 -8.01 15.33
CA TYR A 62 -2.25 -7.86 13.89
C TYR A 62 -1.44 -8.91 13.14
N THR A 63 -1.98 -9.36 12.01
CA THR A 63 -1.19 -10.10 11.02
C THR A 63 -0.64 -9.13 10.00
N ASP A 64 0.67 -9.05 9.91
CA ASP A 64 1.36 -8.12 9.04
C ASP A 64 2.47 -8.82 8.24
N TYR A 65 2.93 -8.14 7.20
CA TYR A 65 4.06 -8.57 6.38
C TYR A 65 5.24 -7.65 6.60
N SER A 66 6.45 -8.21 6.56
CA SER A 66 7.70 -7.47 6.57
C SER A 66 8.60 -8.01 5.46
N PHE A 67 8.92 -7.16 4.51
CA PHE A 67 9.81 -7.46 3.39
C PHE A 67 11.15 -6.78 3.62
N ILE A 68 12.23 -7.55 3.63
CA ILE A 68 13.60 -7.05 3.82
C ILE A 68 14.39 -7.39 2.57
N THR A 69 15.08 -6.41 1.99
CA THR A 69 15.83 -6.57 0.77
C THR A 69 17.12 -5.73 0.76
N ALA A 70 18.12 -6.20 0.01
CA ALA A 70 19.33 -5.46 -0.33
C ALA A 70 19.33 -4.98 -1.80
N ASP A 71 18.16 -5.02 -2.47
CA ASP A 71 18.05 -4.49 -3.84
C ASP A 71 18.44 -3.01 -3.88
N LEU A 72 19.41 -2.68 -4.75
CA LEU A 72 19.97 -1.33 -4.84
C LEU A 72 18.90 -0.31 -5.26
N GLY A 73 18.08 -0.64 -6.26
CA GLY A 73 17.05 0.28 -6.75
C GLY A 73 15.98 0.58 -5.70
N ILE A 74 15.53 -0.42 -4.93
CA ILE A 74 14.60 -0.19 -3.81
C ILE A 74 15.26 0.67 -2.73
N GLY A 75 16.56 0.46 -2.46
CA GLY A 75 17.31 1.25 -1.49
C GLY A 75 17.46 2.72 -1.91
N GLU A 76 17.75 2.97 -3.17
CA GLU A 76 17.85 4.33 -3.74
C GLU A 76 16.49 5.03 -3.70
N GLU A 77 15.41 4.36 -4.09
CA GLU A 77 14.05 4.92 -4.00
C GLU A 77 13.65 5.20 -2.55
N ALA A 78 13.96 4.29 -1.61
CA ALA A 78 13.72 4.52 -0.19
C ALA A 78 14.50 5.73 0.34
N SER A 79 15.77 5.88 -0.08
CA SER A 79 16.60 7.06 0.26
C SER A 79 15.95 8.35 -0.26
N ASN A 80 15.47 8.34 -1.51
CA ASN A 80 14.75 9.48 -2.08
C ASN A 80 13.45 9.82 -1.32
N VAL A 81 12.70 8.81 -0.89
CA VAL A 81 11.51 9.02 -0.03
C VAL A 81 11.88 9.73 1.25
N PHE A 82 12.94 9.28 1.97
CA PHE A 82 13.39 9.94 3.20
C PHE A 82 13.88 11.36 2.97
N GLN A 83 14.61 11.61 1.88
CA GLN A 83 15.09 12.96 1.53
C GLN A 83 13.92 13.91 1.24
N ASN A 84 12.92 13.45 0.48
CA ASN A 84 11.73 14.23 0.18
C ASN A 84 10.90 14.51 1.44
N LEU A 85 10.74 13.52 2.32
CA LEU A 85 10.08 13.70 3.62
C LEU A 85 10.78 14.76 4.47
N ALA A 86 12.11 14.81 4.44
CA ALA A 86 12.89 15.79 5.21
C ALA A 86 12.63 17.24 4.80
N VAL A 87 12.22 17.47 3.56
CA VAL A 87 11.91 18.81 3.01
C VAL A 87 10.42 18.98 2.71
N GLN A 88 9.56 18.13 3.31
CA GLN A 88 8.10 18.15 3.13
C GLN A 88 7.65 18.09 1.67
N LYS A 89 8.39 17.37 0.82
CA LYS A 89 8.07 17.16 -0.59
C LYS A 89 7.47 15.76 -0.80
N LEU A 90 6.41 15.66 -1.61
CA LEU A 90 5.86 14.37 -2.03
C LEU A 90 6.81 13.70 -3.04
N THR A 91 6.95 12.38 -2.94
CA THR A 91 7.75 11.60 -3.89
C THR A 91 6.91 11.28 -5.12
N GLU A 92 7.35 11.79 -6.28
CA GLU A 92 6.61 11.70 -7.54
C GLU A 92 7.02 10.49 -8.39
N THR A 93 8.32 10.18 -8.38
CA THR A 93 8.89 9.17 -9.27
C THR A 93 9.50 8.02 -8.50
N THR A 94 8.92 6.83 -8.66
CA THR A 94 9.44 5.55 -8.20
C THR A 94 9.04 4.48 -9.22
N GLU A 95 9.88 3.47 -9.43
CA GLU A 95 9.63 2.36 -10.35
C GLU A 95 9.24 1.08 -9.60
N LYS A 96 9.96 0.77 -8.52
CA LYS A 96 9.79 -0.44 -7.72
C LYS A 96 8.89 -0.24 -6.51
N MET A 97 8.92 0.94 -5.90
CA MET A 97 8.09 1.32 -4.77
C MET A 97 6.91 2.18 -5.24
N LEU A 98 5.71 1.91 -4.75
CA LEU A 98 4.55 2.75 -5.01
C LEU A 98 4.28 3.66 -3.82
N VAL A 99 4.51 4.96 -4.01
CA VAL A 99 4.33 5.96 -2.95
C VAL A 99 3.02 6.71 -3.18
N ALA A 100 2.12 6.66 -2.17
CA ALA A 100 0.89 7.46 -2.20
C ALA A 100 1.17 8.91 -1.74
N PRO A 101 0.33 9.89 -2.18
CA PRO A 101 -0.89 9.70 -2.97
C PRO A 101 -0.64 9.62 -4.48
N LEU A 102 0.53 10.03 -4.97
CA LEU A 102 0.71 10.38 -6.38
C LEU A 102 0.76 9.15 -7.32
N ARG A 103 1.40 8.06 -6.92
CA ARG A 103 1.65 6.92 -7.82
C ARG A 103 0.77 5.70 -7.57
N PHE A 104 0.32 5.50 -6.34
CA PHE A 104 -0.33 4.25 -5.96
C PHE A 104 -1.62 3.97 -6.75
N LYS A 105 -2.55 4.92 -6.78
CA LYS A 105 -3.84 4.74 -7.47
C LYS A 105 -3.69 4.58 -8.98
N SER A 106 -2.85 5.41 -9.61
CA SER A 106 -2.63 5.34 -11.07
C SER A 106 -2.06 3.98 -11.48
N VAL A 107 -1.06 3.48 -10.77
CA VAL A 107 -0.47 2.17 -11.08
C VAL A 107 -1.47 1.03 -10.85
N LEU A 108 -2.32 1.09 -9.82
CA LEU A 108 -3.36 0.07 -9.66
C LEU A 108 -4.35 0.08 -10.83
N LEU A 109 -4.77 1.25 -11.30
CA LEU A 109 -5.65 1.37 -12.45
C LEU A 109 -4.98 0.84 -13.74
N ASP A 110 -3.71 1.16 -13.96
CA ASP A 110 -2.93 0.66 -15.09
C ASP A 110 -2.80 -0.88 -15.06
N GLU A 111 -2.57 -1.47 -13.88
CA GLU A 111 -2.54 -2.92 -13.71
C GLU A 111 -3.90 -3.57 -13.98
N MET A 112 -4.98 -2.94 -13.53
CA MET A 112 -6.35 -3.40 -13.83
C MET A 112 -6.62 -3.33 -15.33
N ASP A 113 -6.22 -2.25 -16.02
CA ASP A 113 -6.35 -2.14 -17.48
C ASP A 113 -5.55 -3.20 -18.23
N ARG A 114 -4.34 -3.51 -17.77
CA ARG A 114 -3.52 -4.59 -18.33
C ARG A 114 -4.25 -5.95 -18.26
N VAL A 115 -4.84 -6.27 -17.12
CA VAL A 115 -5.58 -7.51 -16.90
C VAL A 115 -6.88 -7.54 -17.71
N ILE A 116 -7.61 -6.42 -17.78
CA ILE A 116 -8.83 -6.27 -18.60
C ILE A 116 -8.51 -6.50 -20.08
N ASN A 117 -7.45 -5.88 -20.58
CA ASN A 117 -7.02 -6.05 -21.97
C ASN A 117 -6.64 -7.49 -22.29
N ALA A 118 -5.99 -8.18 -21.35
CA ALA A 118 -5.68 -9.60 -21.50
C ALA A 118 -6.94 -10.46 -21.61
N ALA A 119 -7.95 -10.20 -20.76
CA ALA A 119 -9.23 -10.90 -20.81
C ALA A 119 -9.98 -10.64 -22.14
N LYS A 120 -10.03 -9.39 -22.61
CA LYS A 120 -10.61 -9.01 -23.90
C LYS A 120 -9.94 -9.72 -25.09
N LEU A 121 -8.67 -10.13 -24.95
CA LEU A 121 -7.93 -10.93 -25.93
C LEU A 121 -8.11 -12.45 -25.73
N GLY A 122 -9.03 -12.87 -24.86
CA GLY A 122 -9.32 -14.29 -24.60
C GLY A 122 -8.27 -14.99 -23.73
N ARG A 123 -7.36 -14.27 -23.05
CA ARG A 123 -6.40 -14.86 -22.13
C ARG A 123 -7.01 -15.08 -20.75
N PRO A 124 -6.61 -16.12 -20.01
CA PRO A 124 -7.01 -16.26 -18.62
C PRO A 124 -6.45 -15.09 -17.81
N ALA A 125 -7.35 -14.35 -17.15
CA ALA A 125 -7.00 -13.17 -16.41
C ALA A 125 -7.67 -13.16 -15.03
N SER A 126 -6.95 -12.75 -13.99
CA SER A 126 -7.49 -12.72 -12.65
C SER A 126 -6.85 -11.66 -11.77
N MET A 127 -7.59 -11.25 -10.74
CA MET A 127 -7.12 -10.35 -9.70
C MET A 127 -7.41 -10.93 -8.31
N ILE A 128 -6.48 -10.76 -7.38
CA ILE A 128 -6.69 -11.04 -5.96
C ILE A 128 -6.37 -9.77 -5.19
N LEU A 129 -7.37 -9.22 -4.48
CA LEU A 129 -7.25 -7.94 -3.79
C LEU A 129 -7.62 -8.10 -2.31
N LYS A 130 -6.65 -7.90 -1.42
CA LYS A 130 -6.89 -7.88 0.03
C LYS A 130 -6.76 -6.47 0.56
N ASN A 131 -7.86 -5.89 1.03
CA ASN A 131 -7.96 -4.50 1.45
C ASN A 131 -8.61 -4.35 2.83
N ASN A 132 -8.37 -3.22 3.48
CA ASN A 132 -9.15 -2.84 4.66
C ASN A 132 -10.56 -2.46 4.26
N SER A 133 -10.67 -1.57 3.29
CA SER A 133 -11.93 -0.99 2.81
C SER A 133 -11.82 -0.71 1.31
N ILE A 134 -12.95 -0.68 0.64
CA ILE A 134 -13.09 -0.30 -0.76
C ILE A 134 -14.22 0.73 -0.90
N SER A 135 -13.84 1.99 -1.17
CA SER A 135 -14.75 3.12 -1.30
C SER A 135 -14.36 4.09 -2.44
N ASP A 136 -13.20 3.90 -3.05
CA ASP A 136 -12.76 4.72 -4.18
C ASP A 136 -13.60 4.41 -5.41
N ARG A 137 -14.27 5.45 -5.94
CA ARG A 137 -15.20 5.33 -7.06
C ARG A 137 -14.54 4.80 -8.32
N ASP A 138 -13.33 5.28 -8.65
CA ASP A 138 -12.68 4.91 -9.91
C ASP A 138 -12.25 3.44 -9.87
N ILE A 139 -11.74 2.99 -8.72
CA ILE A 139 -11.41 1.57 -8.51
C ILE A 139 -12.67 0.70 -8.61
N ILE A 140 -13.80 1.13 -8.02
CA ILE A 140 -15.05 0.37 -8.06
C ILE A 140 -15.56 0.25 -9.51
N LEU A 141 -15.55 1.33 -10.28
CA LEU A 141 -15.95 1.31 -11.69
C LEU A 141 -15.02 0.41 -12.52
N LYS A 142 -13.73 0.44 -12.21
CA LYS A 142 -12.74 -0.42 -12.89
C LYS A 142 -12.92 -1.90 -12.53
N LEU A 143 -13.33 -2.24 -11.31
CA LEU A 143 -13.70 -3.61 -10.92
C LEU A 143 -14.94 -4.09 -11.68
N GLU A 144 -15.95 -3.24 -11.87
CA GLU A 144 -17.13 -3.55 -12.69
C GLU A 144 -16.71 -3.81 -14.14
N GLU A 145 -15.90 -2.93 -14.74
CA GLU A 145 -15.36 -3.12 -16.10
C GLU A 145 -14.59 -4.44 -16.24
N ALA A 146 -13.73 -4.75 -15.26
CA ALA A 146 -12.95 -5.99 -15.27
C ALA A 146 -13.85 -7.23 -15.19
N SER A 147 -14.86 -7.21 -14.33
CA SER A 147 -15.83 -8.30 -14.22
C SER A 147 -16.60 -8.49 -15.53
N CYS A 148 -17.07 -7.41 -16.16
CA CYS A 148 -17.76 -7.45 -17.45
C CYS A 148 -16.85 -7.96 -18.58
N ALA A 149 -15.54 -7.75 -18.49
CA ALA A 149 -14.55 -8.29 -19.44
C ALA A 149 -14.22 -9.78 -19.20
N GLY A 150 -14.82 -10.43 -18.19
CA GLY A 150 -14.58 -11.83 -17.86
C GLY A 150 -13.38 -12.08 -16.95
N VAL A 151 -12.82 -11.04 -16.33
CA VAL A 151 -11.75 -11.19 -15.33
C VAL A 151 -12.32 -11.79 -14.05
N ARG A 152 -11.74 -12.88 -13.56
CA ARG A 152 -12.06 -13.40 -12.22
C ARG A 152 -11.42 -12.51 -11.17
N ILE A 153 -12.24 -12.03 -10.23
CA ILE A 153 -11.80 -11.13 -9.17
C ILE A 153 -12.18 -11.72 -7.81
N ASP A 154 -11.17 -12.04 -7.00
CA ASP A 154 -11.34 -12.50 -5.63
C ASP A 154 -10.89 -11.39 -4.67
N MET A 155 -11.77 -10.91 -3.81
CA MET A 155 -11.47 -9.86 -2.84
C MET A 155 -11.66 -10.31 -1.40
N ILE A 156 -10.76 -9.85 -0.53
CA ILE A 156 -10.90 -9.92 0.93
C ILE A 156 -11.00 -8.48 1.45
N VAL A 157 -12.17 -8.09 1.96
CA VAL A 157 -12.44 -6.76 2.49
C VAL A 157 -12.94 -6.88 3.93
N ARG A 158 -12.18 -6.36 4.90
CA ARG A 158 -12.54 -6.51 6.32
C ARG A 158 -13.36 -5.37 6.91
N GLY A 159 -13.44 -4.22 6.24
CA GLY A 159 -14.16 -3.02 6.69
C GLY A 159 -15.21 -2.56 5.68
N ILE A 160 -15.25 -1.25 5.42
CA ILE A 160 -16.24 -0.65 4.51
C ILE A 160 -16.08 -1.21 3.10
N CYS A 161 -17.18 -1.70 2.53
CA CYS A 161 -17.25 -2.20 1.18
C CYS A 161 -18.38 -1.51 0.42
N CYS A 162 -18.02 -0.63 -0.54
CA CYS A 162 -18.98 0.13 -1.34
C CYS A 162 -19.22 -0.50 -2.72
N VAL A 163 -18.79 -1.75 -2.94
CA VAL A 163 -19.09 -2.51 -4.15
C VAL A 163 -19.91 -3.73 -3.81
N ARG A 164 -20.91 -4.04 -4.65
CA ARG A 164 -21.75 -5.24 -4.52
C ARG A 164 -21.21 -6.34 -5.43
N ALA A 165 -20.91 -7.50 -4.87
CA ALA A 165 -20.44 -8.66 -5.60
C ALA A 165 -21.57 -9.44 -6.29
N GLU A 166 -21.21 -10.24 -7.28
CA GLU A 166 -22.06 -11.25 -7.91
C GLU A 166 -23.37 -10.68 -8.50
N VAL A 167 -23.35 -9.44 -8.99
CA VAL A 167 -24.49 -8.81 -9.67
C VAL A 167 -24.43 -9.19 -11.15
N PRO A 168 -25.47 -9.89 -11.68
CA PRO A 168 -25.52 -10.28 -13.10
C PRO A 168 -25.32 -9.09 -14.05
N GLY A 169 -24.47 -9.28 -15.05
CA GLY A 169 -24.16 -8.25 -16.06
C GLY A 169 -23.31 -7.09 -15.57
N LYS A 170 -22.83 -7.11 -14.31
CA LYS A 170 -22.00 -6.06 -13.74
C LYS A 170 -20.79 -6.62 -13.01
N THR A 171 -21.02 -7.29 -11.88
CA THR A 171 -19.96 -7.79 -11.00
C THR A 171 -20.09 -9.30 -10.80
N GLU A 172 -20.60 -10.03 -11.77
CA GLU A 172 -20.85 -11.47 -11.68
C GLU A 172 -19.57 -12.30 -11.44
N ASN A 173 -18.41 -11.79 -11.92
CA ASN A 173 -17.10 -12.41 -11.75
C ASN A 173 -16.32 -11.85 -10.55
N LEU A 174 -16.95 -11.01 -9.74
CA LEU A 174 -16.37 -10.41 -8.54
C LEU A 174 -16.89 -11.12 -7.29
N HIS A 175 -16.00 -11.79 -6.59
CA HIS A 175 -16.28 -12.51 -5.34
C HIS A 175 -15.66 -11.77 -4.16
N ILE A 176 -16.46 -11.46 -3.14
CA ILE A 176 -15.99 -10.73 -1.96
C ILE A 176 -16.19 -11.58 -0.70
N ARG A 177 -15.15 -11.67 0.10
CA ARG A 177 -15.19 -12.30 1.42
C ARG A 177 -14.69 -11.34 2.48
N SER A 178 -15.18 -11.46 3.70
CA SER A 178 -14.63 -10.80 4.87
C SER A 178 -13.93 -11.85 5.73
N LEU A 179 -12.77 -11.47 6.28
CA LEU A 179 -12.03 -12.33 7.18
C LEU A 179 -11.94 -11.66 8.56
N VAL A 180 -12.61 -12.26 9.51
CA VAL A 180 -12.63 -11.84 10.92
C VAL A 180 -12.12 -13.00 11.76
N GLY A 181 -11.10 -12.77 12.56
CA GLY A 181 -10.49 -13.79 13.40
C GLY A 181 -9.96 -13.20 14.71
N ARG A 182 -9.19 -14.01 15.43
CA ARG A 182 -8.52 -13.61 16.66
C ARG A 182 -7.56 -12.43 16.43
N TYR A 183 -6.89 -12.44 15.28
CA TYR A 183 -5.96 -11.40 14.87
C TYR A 183 -6.57 -10.55 13.76
N LEU A 184 -6.21 -9.26 13.74
CA LEU A 184 -6.64 -8.34 12.70
C LEU A 184 -5.82 -8.59 11.43
N GLU A 185 -6.48 -8.96 10.35
CA GLU A 185 -5.87 -9.14 9.02
C GLU A 185 -5.52 -7.78 8.40
N HIS A 186 -4.34 -7.26 8.74
CA HIS A 186 -3.95 -5.87 8.46
C HIS A 186 -3.20 -5.72 7.14
N GLY A 187 -2.43 -6.72 6.71
CA GLY A 187 -1.67 -6.68 5.47
C GLY A 187 -2.57 -6.53 4.24
N ARG A 188 -2.16 -5.69 3.30
CA ARG A 188 -2.84 -5.47 2.02
C ARG A 188 -2.03 -6.08 0.90
N ILE A 189 -2.71 -6.78 0.00
CA ILE A 189 -2.10 -7.46 -1.14
C ILE A 189 -2.92 -7.16 -2.38
N TYR A 190 -2.23 -6.87 -3.47
CA TYR A 190 -2.80 -6.67 -4.79
C TYR A 190 -2.05 -7.57 -5.77
N SER A 191 -2.74 -8.52 -6.36
CA SER A 191 -2.17 -9.46 -7.34
C SER A 191 -2.94 -9.35 -8.65
N PHE A 192 -2.21 -9.20 -9.75
CA PHE A 192 -2.74 -9.01 -11.09
C PHE A 192 -2.09 -10.02 -12.04
N TYR A 193 -2.90 -10.92 -12.61
CA TYR A 193 -2.48 -11.93 -13.57
C TYR A 193 -3.12 -11.66 -14.92
N ASP A 194 -2.31 -11.57 -16.00
CA ASP A 194 -2.73 -11.27 -17.36
C ASP A 194 -2.67 -12.46 -18.33
N GLY A 195 -2.62 -13.67 -17.78
CA GLY A 195 -2.47 -14.89 -18.56
C GLY A 195 -1.01 -15.29 -18.83
N VAL A 196 -0.05 -14.41 -18.57
CA VAL A 196 1.40 -14.64 -18.77
C VAL A 196 2.18 -14.30 -17.52
N THR A 197 1.96 -13.11 -16.95
CA THR A 197 2.74 -12.59 -15.84
C THR A 197 1.84 -12.26 -14.65
N THR A 198 2.28 -12.63 -13.46
CA THR A 198 1.68 -12.18 -12.21
C THR A 198 2.51 -11.05 -11.61
N ARG A 199 1.88 -9.91 -11.33
CA ARG A 199 2.48 -8.82 -10.56
C ARG A 199 1.81 -8.72 -9.22
N ILE A 200 2.62 -8.65 -8.15
CA ILE A 200 2.13 -8.64 -6.77
C ILE A 200 2.68 -7.41 -6.07
N TYR A 201 1.78 -6.67 -5.41
CA TYR A 201 2.10 -5.51 -4.61
C TYR A 201 1.67 -5.76 -3.17
N ILE A 202 2.54 -5.43 -2.23
CA ILE A 202 2.25 -5.44 -0.80
C ILE A 202 2.23 -3.99 -0.34
N ALA A 203 1.16 -3.58 0.35
CA ALA A 203 1.00 -2.21 0.76
C ALA A 203 0.69 -2.05 2.24
N CYS A 204 1.22 -0.96 2.79
CA CYS A 204 0.88 -0.45 4.11
C CYS A 204 -0.25 0.60 4.07
N LEU A 205 -0.61 1.07 2.89
CA LEU A 205 -1.40 2.27 2.70
C LEU A 205 -2.86 2.14 3.11
N LEU A 206 -3.26 3.03 4.01
CA LEU A 206 -4.59 3.63 4.01
C LEU A 206 -4.54 4.83 3.08
N TYR A 207 -5.24 4.78 1.97
CA TYR A 207 -5.64 5.98 1.27
C TYR A 207 -6.67 6.67 2.16
N THR A 208 -6.27 7.64 2.92
CA THR A 208 -7.19 8.59 3.53
C THR A 208 -7.03 9.90 2.78
N SER A 209 -7.97 10.18 1.89
CA SER A 209 -8.48 11.53 1.75
C SER A 209 -8.69 12.08 3.17
N PRO A 210 -8.34 13.33 3.49
CA PRO A 210 -8.58 13.89 4.81
C PRO A 210 -10.04 13.64 5.18
N SER A 211 -10.26 12.89 6.26
CA SER A 211 -11.61 12.65 6.78
C SER A 211 -12.17 14.00 7.19
N PRO A 212 -13.45 14.31 6.89
CA PRO A 212 -14.08 15.52 7.40
C PRO A 212 -14.02 15.66 8.94
N ARG A 213 -13.70 14.57 9.67
CA ARG A 213 -13.53 14.55 11.12
C ARG A 213 -12.15 15.01 11.60
N ASP A 214 -11.16 15.12 10.72
CA ASP A 214 -9.80 15.54 11.07
C ASP A 214 -9.59 17.05 10.87
N ARG A 215 -10.70 17.80 10.60
CA ARG A 215 -10.71 19.25 10.40
C ARG A 215 -11.28 20.03 11.59
N SER A 216 -11.31 19.46 12.81
CA SER A 216 -11.72 20.17 14.02
C SER A 216 -10.59 20.25 15.04
#